data_2ccc5fecc867c29b08c7aa9d8ac1aebd
#
_entry.id   2ccc5fecc867c29b08c7aa9d8ac1aebd
#
_cell.length_a   1.000
_cell.length_b   1.000
_cell.length_c   1.000
_cell.angle_alpha   90.00
_cell.angle_beta   90.00
_cell.angle_gamma   90.00
#
_symmetry.space_group_name_H-M   'P 1'
#
loop_
_entity.id
_entity.type
_entity.pdbx_description
1 polymer ?
#
loop_
_entity_poly.entity_id
_entity_poly.type
_entity_poly.pdbx_seq_one_letter_code
_entity_poly.pdbx_strand_id
1 'polypeptide(L)'
;IDPLSRLFVGFISLLFFICALYAPSYLRLRFERDNRILVSCLLIVLGMMSLVTLSHHLGLMWIAMEATTLVTAPCVYFNRNPKSLEASWKYLLIGSVGIALALLGSFFLVYAMVQAGSESTLMFDELIEHSHLLSRPWLHAAFVLLLVGYGTKMGLSPMHTWKPDAYGEAPGMVGALLAGGLTSCAFLCVLRFFHIEHIAHGGRHAQG
;
A
#
# COMPACT_ATOMS: atom_id res chain seq x y z
N ILE A 1 -8.09 -16.30 6.03
CA ILE A 1 -6.81 -15.56 5.87
C ILE A 1 -5.88 -16.46 5.06
N ASP A 2 -5.49 -16.01 3.88
CA ASP A 2 -4.58 -16.71 2.99
C ASP A 2 -3.15 -16.79 3.58
N PRO A 3 -2.35 -17.82 3.21
CA PRO A 3 -1.00 -18.00 3.74
C PRO A 3 -0.09 -16.78 3.50
N LEU A 4 -0.28 -16.10 2.37
CA LEU A 4 0.47 -14.89 2.00
C LEU A 4 0.19 -13.75 2.98
N SER A 5 -1.09 -13.48 3.28
CA SER A 5 -1.49 -12.47 4.26
C SER A 5 -0.93 -12.75 5.65
N ARG A 6 -0.90 -14.02 6.08
CA ARG A 6 -0.32 -14.42 7.39
C ARG A 6 1.16 -14.08 7.45
N LEU A 7 1.91 -14.37 6.38
CA LEU A 7 3.33 -14.05 6.29
C LEU A 7 3.56 -12.54 6.43
N PHE A 8 2.82 -11.73 5.65
CA PHE A 8 3.00 -10.28 5.66
C PHE A 8 2.58 -9.64 6.98
N VAL A 9 1.46 -10.07 7.59
CA VAL A 9 1.05 -9.60 8.93
C VAL A 9 2.11 -9.95 9.97
N GLY A 10 2.64 -11.17 9.95
CA GLY A 10 3.71 -11.58 10.86
C GLY A 10 4.96 -10.72 10.72
N PHE A 11 5.39 -10.47 9.48
CA PHE A 11 6.53 -9.61 9.18
C PHE A 11 6.32 -8.16 9.66
N ILE A 12 5.16 -7.56 9.35
CA ILE A 12 4.84 -6.18 9.74
C ILE A 12 4.75 -6.06 11.27
N SER A 13 4.13 -7.03 11.93
CA SER A 13 4.00 -7.05 13.39
C SER A 13 5.37 -7.17 14.07
N LEU A 14 6.26 -8.01 13.55
CA LEU A 14 7.61 -8.16 14.05
C LEU A 14 8.43 -6.87 13.86
N LEU A 15 8.36 -6.27 12.66
CA LEU A 15 9.04 -5.00 12.36
C LEU A 15 8.55 -3.89 13.30
N PHE A 16 7.23 -3.79 13.48
CA PHE A 16 6.65 -2.80 14.40
C PHE A 16 7.07 -3.04 15.84
N PHE A 17 7.11 -4.29 16.28
CA PHE A 17 7.56 -4.65 17.62
C PHE A 17 9.02 -4.19 17.86
N ILE A 18 9.90 -4.43 16.91
CA ILE A 18 11.31 -3.97 17.00
C ILE A 18 11.37 -2.44 17.08
N CYS A 19 10.61 -1.74 16.23
CA CYS A 19 10.50 -0.28 16.27
C CYS A 19 9.94 0.23 17.60
N ALA A 20 8.94 -0.47 18.17
CA ALA A 20 8.36 -0.12 19.47
C ALA A 20 9.33 -0.30 20.64
N LEU A 21 10.21 -1.31 20.61
CA LEU A 21 11.27 -1.49 21.60
C LEU A 21 12.32 -0.36 21.52
N TYR A 22 12.62 0.14 20.32
CA TYR A 22 13.55 1.23 20.10
C TYR A 22 12.95 2.60 20.48
N ALA A 23 11.65 2.79 20.28
CA ALA A 23 10.95 4.07 20.41
C ALA A 23 11.16 4.77 21.77
N PRO A 24 11.08 4.11 22.95
CA PRO A 24 11.28 4.80 24.24
C PRO A 24 12.65 5.42 24.37
N SER A 25 13.70 4.75 23.93
CA SER A 25 15.08 5.27 23.98
C SER A 25 15.25 6.46 23.04
N TYR A 26 14.69 6.39 21.85
CA TYR A 26 14.75 7.48 20.88
C TYR A 26 13.97 8.72 21.36
N LEU A 27 12.76 8.52 21.88
CA LEU A 27 11.89 9.62 22.31
C LEU A 27 12.38 10.31 23.59
N ARG A 28 13.11 9.60 24.47
CA ARG A 28 13.77 10.21 25.63
C ARG A 28 14.82 11.26 25.23
N LEU A 29 15.49 11.08 24.11
CA LEU A 29 16.47 12.05 23.60
C LEU A 29 15.80 13.30 22.99
N ARG A 30 14.49 13.25 22.77
CA ARG A 30 13.70 14.31 22.13
C ARG A 30 12.48 14.72 22.98
N PHE A 31 12.65 14.78 24.29
CA PHE A 31 11.58 15.11 25.25
C PHE A 31 11.00 16.54 25.10
N GLU A 32 11.69 17.44 24.41
CA GLU A 32 11.22 18.80 24.14
C GLU A 32 10.02 18.85 23.17
N ARG A 33 9.68 17.75 22.52
CA ARG A 33 8.61 17.67 21.55
C ARG A 33 7.41 16.87 22.08
N ASP A 34 6.22 17.23 21.64
CA ASP A 34 5.04 16.41 21.93
C ASP A 34 5.10 15.12 21.10
N ASN A 35 5.50 14.05 21.77
CA ASN A 35 5.63 12.73 21.17
C ASN A 35 4.28 11.98 21.04
N ARG A 36 3.19 12.51 21.61
CA ARG A 36 1.87 11.84 21.59
C ARG A 36 1.35 11.69 20.18
N ILE A 37 1.47 12.73 19.34
CA ILE A 37 1.04 12.70 17.94
C ILE A 37 1.80 11.61 17.18
N LEU A 38 3.13 11.54 17.34
CA LEU A 38 3.95 10.54 16.67
C LEU A 38 3.53 9.12 17.06
N VAL A 39 3.37 8.86 18.36
CA VAL A 39 2.98 7.52 18.87
C VAL A 39 1.58 7.15 18.38
N SER A 40 0.62 8.09 18.44
CA SER A 40 -0.74 7.84 17.93
C SER A 40 -0.73 7.52 16.44
N CYS A 41 -0.01 8.29 15.64
CA CYS A 41 0.13 8.03 14.21
C CYS A 41 0.75 6.66 13.93
N LEU A 42 1.79 6.27 14.66
CA LEU A 42 2.43 4.97 14.49
C LEU A 42 1.48 3.80 14.79
N LEU A 43 0.64 3.92 15.82
CA LEU A 43 -0.35 2.90 16.16
C LEU A 43 -1.44 2.79 15.08
N ILE A 44 -1.90 3.94 14.56
CA ILE A 44 -2.88 3.96 13.46
C ILE A 44 -2.26 3.36 12.19
N VAL A 45 -0.99 3.68 11.90
CA VAL A 45 -0.26 3.09 10.74
C VAL A 45 -0.20 1.57 10.85
N LEU A 46 0.09 1.02 12.05
CA LEU A 46 0.06 -0.43 12.25
C LEU A 46 -1.31 -1.01 11.96
N GLY A 47 -2.37 -0.38 12.47
CA GLY A 47 -3.75 -0.79 12.21
C GLY A 47 -4.09 -0.77 10.72
N MET A 48 -3.70 0.31 10.00
CA MET A 48 -3.96 0.42 8.57
C MET A 48 -3.14 -0.57 7.73
N MET A 49 -1.86 -0.80 8.05
CA MET A 49 -1.04 -1.82 7.40
C MET A 49 -1.62 -3.23 7.62
N SER A 50 -2.09 -3.53 8.83
CA SER A 50 -2.77 -4.79 9.15
C SER A 50 -4.08 -4.92 8.35
N LEU A 51 -4.84 -3.83 8.22
CA LEU A 51 -6.06 -3.82 7.42
C LEU A 51 -5.78 -4.06 5.92
N VAL A 52 -4.72 -3.44 5.36
CA VAL A 52 -4.30 -3.71 3.97
C VAL A 52 -3.99 -5.19 3.76
N THR A 53 -3.23 -5.79 4.67
CA THR A 53 -2.79 -7.18 4.52
C THR A 53 -3.91 -8.20 4.71
N LEU A 54 -4.86 -7.92 5.60
CA LEU A 54 -5.98 -8.82 5.91
C LEU A 54 -7.21 -8.61 5.02
N SER A 55 -7.27 -7.50 4.28
CA SER A 55 -8.42 -7.18 3.46
C SER A 55 -8.51 -8.11 2.25
N HIS A 56 -9.69 -8.70 2.03
CA HIS A 56 -10.07 -9.44 0.82
C HIS A 56 -10.98 -8.61 -0.10
N HIS A 57 -11.16 -7.33 0.20
CA HIS A 57 -12.00 -6.40 -0.55
C HIS A 57 -11.16 -5.27 -1.14
N LEU A 58 -11.21 -5.08 -2.46
CA LEU A 58 -10.44 -4.07 -3.21
C LEU A 58 -10.58 -2.67 -2.65
N GLY A 59 -11.81 -2.22 -2.41
CA GLY A 59 -12.08 -0.88 -1.90
C GLY A 59 -11.53 -0.67 -0.49
N LEU A 60 -11.67 -1.68 0.39
CA LEU A 60 -11.14 -1.59 1.75
C LEU A 60 -9.62 -1.56 1.76
N MET A 61 -8.97 -2.37 0.92
CA MET A 61 -7.52 -2.37 0.75
C MET A 61 -7.02 -1.01 0.22
N TRP A 62 -7.73 -0.43 -0.75
CA TRP A 62 -7.41 0.88 -1.29
C TRP A 62 -7.53 1.99 -0.22
N ILE A 63 -8.65 2.04 0.52
CA ILE A 63 -8.86 3.01 1.61
C ILE A 63 -7.78 2.88 2.67
N ALA A 64 -7.48 1.66 3.11
CA ALA A 64 -6.46 1.41 4.12
C ALA A 64 -5.07 1.87 3.65
N MET A 65 -4.74 1.63 2.37
CA MET A 65 -3.46 2.07 1.79
C MET A 65 -3.36 3.60 1.73
N GLU A 66 -4.41 4.33 1.36
CA GLU A 66 -4.40 5.80 1.38
C GLU A 66 -4.34 6.32 2.81
N ALA A 67 -5.06 5.72 3.76
CA ALA A 67 -5.00 6.09 5.17
C ALA A 67 -3.58 5.98 5.74
N THR A 68 -2.79 4.98 5.31
CA THR A 68 -1.37 4.90 5.71
C THR A 68 -0.60 6.14 5.31
N THR A 69 -0.84 6.71 4.11
CA THR A 69 -0.17 7.92 3.61
C THR A 69 -0.50 9.14 4.45
N LEU A 70 -1.79 9.35 4.67
CA LEU A 70 -2.28 10.50 5.42
C LEU A 70 -1.77 10.50 6.87
N VAL A 71 -1.71 9.32 7.49
CA VAL A 71 -1.26 9.18 8.88
C VAL A 71 0.26 9.22 9.02
N THR A 72 1.02 8.77 8.01
CA THR A 72 2.49 8.84 8.08
C THR A 72 3.06 10.21 7.71
N ALA A 73 2.34 11.05 6.98
CA ALA A 73 2.83 12.38 6.60
C ALA A 73 3.22 13.25 7.79
N PRO A 74 2.44 13.35 8.90
CA PRO A 74 2.87 14.04 10.12
C PRO A 74 4.13 13.44 10.74
N CYS A 75 4.36 12.13 10.59
CA CYS A 75 5.56 11.46 11.09
C CYS A 75 6.80 11.84 10.28
N VAL A 76 6.67 12.05 8.97
CA VAL A 76 7.75 12.56 8.10
C VAL A 76 8.07 14.02 8.49
N TYR A 77 7.05 14.82 8.79
CA TYR A 77 7.20 16.23 9.24
C TYR A 77 7.63 16.36 10.71
N PHE A 78 7.97 15.28 11.39
CA PHE A 78 8.32 15.30 12.83
C PHE A 78 9.41 16.31 13.19
N ASN A 79 10.41 16.52 12.34
CA ASN A 79 11.52 17.45 12.59
C ASN A 79 11.12 18.93 12.47
N ARG A 80 9.96 19.24 11.89
CA ARG A 80 9.38 20.60 11.75
C ARG A 80 10.34 21.62 11.16
N ASN A 81 11.16 21.21 10.21
CA ASN A 81 12.06 22.08 9.47
C ASN A 81 11.54 22.24 8.01
N PRO A 82 12.03 23.21 7.22
CA PRO A 82 11.61 23.40 5.84
C PRO A 82 11.80 22.17 4.95
N LYS A 83 12.86 21.41 5.15
CA LYS A 83 13.14 20.18 4.38
C LYS A 83 12.16 19.07 4.70
N SER A 84 11.84 18.87 5.99
CA SER A 84 10.84 17.87 6.39
C SER A 84 9.42 18.26 5.93
N LEU A 85 9.13 19.56 5.85
CA LEU A 85 7.86 20.05 5.28
C LEU A 85 7.78 19.71 3.78
N GLU A 86 8.83 20.02 3.03
CA GLU A 86 8.92 19.71 1.60
C GLU A 86 8.81 18.20 1.36
N ALA A 87 9.55 17.38 2.11
CA ALA A 87 9.52 15.92 2.04
C ALA A 87 8.12 15.37 2.32
N SER A 88 7.42 15.90 3.34
CA SER A 88 6.05 15.51 3.68
C SER A 88 5.06 15.84 2.56
N TRP A 89 5.16 17.03 1.95
CA TRP A 89 4.31 17.42 0.82
C TRP A 89 4.57 16.55 -0.42
N LYS A 90 5.83 16.31 -0.77
CA LYS A 90 6.18 15.41 -1.88
C LYS A 90 5.62 14.01 -1.65
N TYR A 91 5.77 13.49 -0.43
CA TYR A 91 5.22 12.19 -0.05
C TYR A 91 3.70 12.14 -0.20
N LEU A 92 2.98 13.15 0.30
CA LEU A 92 1.52 13.23 0.18
C LEU A 92 1.08 13.31 -1.29
N LEU A 93 1.60 14.28 -2.04
CA LEU A 93 1.15 14.54 -3.41
C LEU A 93 1.42 13.34 -4.33
N ILE A 94 2.66 12.84 -4.33
CA ILE A 94 3.02 11.72 -5.20
C ILE A 94 2.31 10.44 -4.76
N GLY A 95 2.21 10.22 -3.45
CA GLY A 95 1.51 9.07 -2.89
C GLY A 95 0.02 9.06 -3.25
N SER A 96 -0.68 10.18 -3.09
CA SER A 96 -2.12 10.28 -3.40
C SER A 96 -2.40 10.18 -4.91
N VAL A 97 -1.53 10.75 -5.76
CA VAL A 97 -1.64 10.56 -7.22
C VAL A 97 -1.50 9.07 -7.57
N GLY A 98 -0.52 8.38 -6.97
CA GLY A 98 -0.36 6.94 -7.18
C GLY A 98 -1.60 6.14 -6.77
N ILE A 99 -2.15 6.42 -5.60
CA ILE A 99 -3.36 5.73 -5.11
C ILE A 99 -4.61 6.10 -5.93
N ALA A 100 -4.71 7.31 -6.48
CA ALA A 100 -5.77 7.66 -7.41
C ALA A 100 -5.69 6.83 -8.71
N LEU A 101 -4.48 6.59 -9.24
CA LEU A 101 -4.28 5.67 -10.37
C LEU A 101 -4.66 4.23 -10.02
N ALA A 102 -4.36 3.75 -8.80
CA ALA A 102 -4.79 2.44 -8.34
C ALA A 102 -6.33 2.34 -8.24
N LEU A 103 -7.01 3.40 -7.82
CA LEU A 103 -8.48 3.45 -7.81
C LEU A 103 -9.04 3.34 -9.23
N LEU A 104 -8.49 4.11 -10.16
CA LEU A 104 -8.88 4.03 -11.57
C LEU A 104 -8.64 2.62 -12.14
N GLY A 105 -7.53 1.99 -11.79
CA GLY A 105 -7.24 0.60 -12.15
C GLY A 105 -8.28 -0.38 -11.59
N SER A 106 -8.72 -0.17 -10.35
CA SER A 106 -9.79 -0.98 -9.74
C SER A 106 -11.12 -0.81 -10.47
N PHE A 107 -11.45 0.40 -10.94
CA PHE A 107 -12.64 0.62 -11.77
C PHE A 107 -12.54 -0.08 -13.13
N PHE A 108 -11.37 -0.09 -13.75
CA PHE A 108 -11.16 -0.84 -15.01
C PHE A 108 -11.28 -2.34 -14.79
N LEU A 109 -10.86 -2.86 -13.64
CA LEU A 109 -11.04 -4.26 -13.29
C LEU A 109 -12.54 -4.61 -13.15
N VAL A 110 -13.31 -3.79 -12.44
CA VAL A 110 -14.76 -3.95 -12.33
C VAL A 110 -15.44 -3.83 -13.70
N TYR A 111 -15.00 -2.89 -14.52
CA TYR A 111 -15.53 -2.75 -15.88
C TYR A 111 -15.23 -3.97 -16.76
N ALA A 112 -14.05 -4.59 -16.60
CA ALA A 112 -13.73 -5.84 -17.29
C ALA A 112 -14.68 -6.99 -16.93
N MET A 113 -15.18 -7.04 -15.69
CA MET A 113 -16.21 -8.01 -15.26
C MET A 113 -17.57 -7.70 -15.91
N VAL A 114 -18.00 -6.44 -15.88
CA VAL A 114 -19.26 -6.02 -16.51
C VAL A 114 -19.27 -6.37 -18.00
N GLN A 115 -18.17 -6.11 -18.71
CA GLN A 115 -18.03 -6.47 -20.13
C GLN A 115 -18.04 -7.99 -20.38
N ALA A 116 -17.67 -8.77 -19.39
CA ALA A 116 -17.74 -10.23 -19.44
C ALA A 116 -19.14 -10.78 -19.13
N GLY A 117 -20.11 -9.92 -18.79
CA GLY A 117 -21.45 -10.31 -18.37
C GLY A 117 -21.52 -10.95 -16.99
N SER A 118 -20.46 -10.78 -16.17
CA SER A 118 -20.41 -11.26 -14.80
C SER A 118 -20.96 -10.20 -13.84
N GLU A 119 -21.47 -10.63 -12.68
CA GLU A 119 -21.79 -9.70 -11.60
C GLU A 119 -20.53 -8.97 -11.17
N SER A 120 -20.64 -7.64 -10.99
CA SER A 120 -19.52 -6.83 -10.54
C SER A 120 -19.27 -7.04 -9.04
N THR A 121 -18.07 -7.44 -8.68
CA THR A 121 -17.66 -7.63 -7.29
C THR A 121 -16.34 -6.91 -7.01
N LEU A 122 -16.12 -6.56 -5.74
CA LEU A 122 -14.87 -6.03 -5.26
C LEU A 122 -14.14 -7.03 -4.35
N MET A 123 -14.62 -8.28 -4.27
CA MET A 123 -14.03 -9.35 -3.49
C MET A 123 -12.96 -10.07 -4.31
N PHE A 124 -11.76 -10.24 -3.74
CA PHE A 124 -10.65 -10.91 -4.44
C PHE A 124 -10.96 -12.36 -4.80
N ASP A 125 -11.65 -13.10 -3.94
CA ASP A 125 -11.94 -14.52 -4.16
C ASP A 125 -12.85 -14.69 -5.38
N GLU A 126 -13.88 -13.87 -5.51
CA GLU A 126 -14.80 -13.86 -6.65
C GLU A 126 -14.12 -13.37 -7.93
N LEU A 127 -13.23 -12.37 -7.82
CA LEU A 127 -12.42 -11.89 -8.95
C LEU A 127 -11.49 -12.99 -9.50
N ILE A 128 -10.91 -13.79 -8.62
CA ILE A 128 -10.06 -14.93 -9.00
C ILE A 128 -10.88 -16.00 -9.68
N GLU A 129 -12.05 -16.35 -9.13
CA GLU A 129 -12.94 -17.37 -9.68
C GLU A 129 -13.40 -17.03 -11.10
N HIS A 130 -13.78 -15.77 -11.35
CA HIS A 130 -14.25 -15.29 -12.64
C HIS A 130 -13.13 -14.72 -13.55
N SER A 131 -11.87 -14.80 -13.15
CA SER A 131 -10.75 -14.18 -13.85
C SER A 131 -10.60 -14.62 -15.32
N HIS A 132 -10.94 -15.87 -15.64
CA HIS A 132 -10.90 -16.44 -16.99
C HIS A 132 -11.93 -15.83 -17.95
N LEU A 133 -12.99 -15.20 -17.43
CA LEU A 133 -14.04 -14.53 -18.21
C LEU A 133 -13.70 -13.08 -18.52
N LEU A 134 -12.75 -12.47 -17.80
CA LEU A 134 -12.46 -11.05 -17.89
C LEU A 134 -12.00 -10.63 -19.29
N SER A 135 -12.47 -9.46 -19.73
CA SER A 135 -12.05 -8.84 -20.97
C SER A 135 -10.56 -8.45 -20.91
N ARG A 136 -9.72 -9.08 -21.74
CA ARG A 136 -8.26 -8.90 -21.73
C ARG A 136 -7.80 -7.44 -21.84
N PRO A 137 -8.30 -6.63 -22.79
CA PRO A 137 -7.82 -5.26 -22.92
C PRO A 137 -8.02 -4.45 -21.63
N TRP A 138 -9.19 -4.61 -20.99
CA TRP A 138 -9.50 -3.90 -19.76
C TRP A 138 -8.75 -4.45 -18.56
N LEU A 139 -8.51 -5.77 -18.50
CA LEU A 139 -7.70 -6.40 -17.47
C LEU A 139 -6.25 -5.91 -17.54
N HIS A 140 -5.65 -5.86 -18.73
CA HIS A 140 -4.29 -5.33 -18.90
C HIS A 140 -4.19 -3.85 -18.52
N ALA A 141 -5.15 -3.04 -18.96
CA ALA A 141 -5.20 -1.62 -18.59
C ALA A 141 -5.34 -1.45 -17.07
N ALA A 142 -6.21 -2.24 -16.43
CA ALA A 142 -6.36 -2.27 -14.98
C ALA A 142 -5.04 -2.64 -14.29
N PHE A 143 -4.39 -3.71 -14.74
CA PHE A 143 -3.13 -4.17 -14.15
C PHE A 143 -2.02 -3.12 -14.24
N VAL A 144 -1.85 -2.46 -15.39
CA VAL A 144 -0.85 -1.39 -15.55
C VAL A 144 -1.12 -0.24 -14.58
N LEU A 145 -2.37 0.20 -14.46
CA LEU A 145 -2.75 1.29 -13.54
C LEU A 145 -2.55 0.90 -12.07
N LEU A 146 -2.89 -0.33 -11.70
CA LEU A 146 -2.69 -0.86 -10.36
C LEU A 146 -1.20 -1.02 -10.03
N LEU A 147 -0.40 -1.51 -10.99
CA LEU A 147 1.04 -1.64 -10.85
C LEU A 147 1.71 -0.27 -10.66
N VAL A 148 1.36 0.73 -11.47
CA VAL A 148 1.88 2.09 -11.33
C VAL A 148 1.41 2.71 -10.02
N GLY A 149 0.14 2.53 -9.66
CA GLY A 149 -0.45 3.09 -8.46
C GLY A 149 0.17 2.56 -7.17
N TYR A 150 0.12 1.26 -6.95
CA TYR A 150 0.76 0.64 -5.78
C TYR A 150 2.29 0.64 -5.88
N GLY A 151 2.83 0.58 -7.09
CA GLY A 151 4.27 0.74 -7.37
C GLY A 151 4.81 2.10 -6.94
N THR A 152 4.01 3.17 -7.03
CA THR A 152 4.34 4.49 -6.47
C THR A 152 4.61 4.39 -4.97
N LYS A 153 3.79 3.63 -4.22
CA LYS A 153 3.99 3.38 -2.78
C LYS A 153 5.24 2.54 -2.49
N MET A 154 5.56 1.61 -3.36
CA MET A 154 6.82 0.87 -3.28
C MET A 154 8.04 1.75 -3.59
N GLY A 155 7.84 2.86 -4.29
CA GLY A 155 8.90 3.72 -4.80
C GLY A 155 9.52 3.17 -6.07
N LEU A 156 8.71 2.61 -6.96
CA LEU A 156 9.15 2.20 -8.30
C LEU A 156 9.32 3.42 -9.22
N SER A 157 10.29 3.35 -10.11
CA SER A 157 10.47 4.35 -11.17
C SER A 157 9.25 4.35 -12.10
N PRO A 158 8.80 5.53 -12.58
CA PRO A 158 9.36 6.88 -12.39
C PRO A 158 8.87 7.60 -11.12
N MET A 159 7.92 7.08 -10.37
CA MET A 159 7.23 7.73 -9.25
C MET A 159 7.94 7.53 -7.90
N HIS A 160 9.27 7.50 -7.88
CA HIS A 160 10.08 7.18 -6.69
C HIS A 160 10.69 8.40 -6.00
N THR A 161 10.54 9.60 -6.56
CA THR A 161 11.26 10.82 -6.14
C THR A 161 10.93 11.29 -4.72
N TRP A 162 9.79 10.88 -4.17
CA TRP A 162 9.40 11.17 -2.79
C TRP A 162 10.24 10.39 -1.76
N LYS A 163 10.74 9.20 -2.15
CA LYS A 163 11.29 8.21 -1.22
C LYS A 163 12.60 8.66 -0.56
N PRO A 164 13.61 9.19 -1.29
CA PRO A 164 14.83 9.69 -0.68
C PRO A 164 14.58 10.83 0.32
N ASP A 165 13.71 11.77 -0.04
CA ASP A 165 13.40 12.92 0.79
C ASP A 165 12.66 12.50 2.07
N ALA A 166 11.63 11.66 1.93
CA ALA A 166 10.85 11.18 3.06
C ALA A 166 11.70 10.35 4.04
N TYR A 167 12.61 9.52 3.53
CA TYR A 167 13.46 8.68 4.38
C TYR A 167 14.61 9.47 5.01
N GLY A 168 15.12 10.52 4.34
CA GLY A 168 16.17 11.38 4.87
C GLY A 168 15.69 12.28 6.02
N GLU A 169 14.42 12.71 5.96
CA GLU A 169 13.87 13.67 6.93
C GLU A 169 13.06 13.00 8.06
N ALA A 170 12.53 11.81 7.85
CA ALA A 170 11.75 11.08 8.86
C ALA A 170 12.64 10.55 10.00
N PRO A 171 12.11 10.44 11.23
CA PRO A 171 12.76 9.67 12.29
C PRO A 171 13.11 8.26 11.83
N GLY A 172 14.26 7.72 12.27
CA GLY A 172 14.73 6.41 11.80
C GLY A 172 13.72 5.28 11.96
N MET A 173 12.93 5.25 13.05
CA MET A 173 11.84 4.27 13.24
C MET A 173 10.71 4.44 12.23
N VAL A 174 10.39 5.68 11.84
CA VAL A 174 9.38 5.96 10.80
C VAL A 174 9.91 5.50 9.44
N GLY A 175 11.17 5.84 9.13
CA GLY A 175 11.86 5.37 7.93
C GLY A 175 11.89 3.84 7.81
N ALA A 176 12.14 3.12 8.91
CA ALA A 176 12.10 1.67 8.96
C ALA A 176 10.70 1.10 8.65
N LEU A 177 9.65 1.70 9.22
CA LEU A 177 8.26 1.30 8.97
C LEU A 177 7.82 1.63 7.54
N LEU A 178 8.24 2.75 6.97
CA LEU A 178 7.99 3.09 5.57
C LEU A 178 8.72 2.11 4.64
N ALA A 179 10.00 1.84 4.90
CA ALA A 179 10.82 0.98 4.05
C ALA A 179 10.42 -0.49 4.11
N GLY A 180 10.19 -1.01 5.29
CA GLY A 180 9.82 -2.41 5.51
C GLY A 180 8.32 -2.63 5.47
N GLY A 181 7.54 -1.92 6.28
CA GLY A 181 6.11 -2.14 6.46
C GLY A 181 5.28 -1.69 5.26
N LEU A 182 5.33 -0.40 4.92
CA LEU A 182 4.49 0.16 3.84
C LEU A 182 4.87 -0.40 2.47
N THR A 183 6.17 -0.54 2.19
CA THR A 183 6.64 -1.14 0.94
C THR A 183 6.17 -2.58 0.80
N SER A 184 6.18 -3.37 1.88
CA SER A 184 5.68 -4.74 1.89
C SER A 184 4.15 -4.81 1.68
N CYS A 185 3.38 -3.91 2.27
CA CYS A 185 1.94 -3.80 2.03
C CYS A 185 1.63 -3.52 0.56
N ALA A 186 2.33 -2.57 -0.04
CA ALA A 186 2.15 -2.22 -1.46
C ALA A 186 2.58 -3.38 -2.38
N PHE A 187 3.65 -4.09 -2.03
CA PHE A 187 4.09 -5.28 -2.76
C PHE A 187 3.05 -6.41 -2.68
N LEU A 188 2.44 -6.64 -1.52
CA LEU A 188 1.34 -7.60 -1.38
C LEU A 188 0.16 -7.25 -2.30
N CYS A 189 -0.20 -5.96 -2.39
CA CYS A 189 -1.26 -5.51 -3.30
C CYS A 189 -0.90 -5.86 -4.75
N VAL A 190 0.32 -5.55 -5.21
CA VAL A 190 0.78 -5.88 -6.57
C VAL A 190 0.77 -7.38 -6.81
N LEU A 191 1.22 -8.20 -5.85
CA LEU A 191 1.20 -9.67 -5.96
C LEU A 191 -0.21 -10.22 -6.13
N ARG A 192 -1.20 -9.69 -5.41
CA ARG A 192 -2.60 -10.12 -5.53
C ARG A 192 -3.15 -9.84 -6.93
N PHE A 193 -2.88 -8.67 -7.50
CA PHE A 193 -3.32 -8.35 -8.86
C PHE A 193 -2.55 -9.15 -9.91
N PHE A 194 -1.26 -9.36 -9.71
CA PHE A 194 -0.47 -10.23 -10.58
C PHE A 194 -1.02 -11.68 -10.60
N HIS A 195 -1.47 -12.16 -9.45
CA HIS A 195 -2.10 -13.48 -9.34
C HIS A 195 -3.39 -13.57 -10.16
N ILE A 196 -4.26 -12.56 -10.10
CA ILE A 196 -5.48 -12.49 -10.93
C ILE A 196 -5.13 -12.51 -12.42
N GLU A 197 -4.17 -11.69 -12.84
CA GLU A 197 -3.74 -11.64 -14.24
C GLU A 197 -3.15 -12.97 -14.71
N HIS A 198 -2.31 -13.58 -13.89
CA HIS A 198 -1.69 -14.88 -14.20
C HIS A 198 -2.73 -15.99 -14.39
N ILE A 199 -3.73 -16.07 -13.52
CA ILE A 199 -4.81 -17.07 -13.65
C ILE A 199 -5.67 -16.79 -14.91
N ALA A 200 -5.98 -15.52 -15.18
CA ALA A 200 -6.74 -15.12 -16.37
C ALA A 200 -6.04 -15.53 -17.68
N HIS A 201 -4.69 -15.60 -17.69
CA HIS A 201 -3.90 -16.07 -18.82
C HIS A 201 -3.76 -17.60 -18.85
N GLY A 202 -3.46 -18.22 -17.71
CA GLY A 202 -3.20 -19.67 -17.60
C GLY A 202 -4.43 -20.54 -17.80
N GLY A 203 -5.59 -20.11 -17.35
CA GLY A 203 -6.84 -20.89 -17.46
C GLY A 203 -7.31 -21.15 -18.89
N ARG A 204 -6.81 -20.43 -19.89
CA ARG A 204 -7.17 -20.62 -21.31
C ARG A 204 -6.28 -21.61 -22.06
N HIS A 205 -5.07 -21.87 -21.56
CA HIS A 205 -4.22 -22.92 -22.14
C HIS A 205 -4.68 -24.35 -21.77
N ALA A 206 -5.54 -24.46 -20.76
CA ALA A 206 -6.12 -25.76 -20.36
C ALA A 206 -7.43 -26.11 -21.08
N GLN A 207 -7.98 -25.17 -21.88
CA GLN A 207 -9.25 -25.36 -22.61
C GLN A 207 -9.07 -25.43 -24.14
N GLY A 208 -7.87 -25.37 -24.65
CA GLY A 208 -7.50 -25.56 -26.06
C GLY A 208 -6.69 -26.84 -26.25
#